data_8daf42af1b31c406aba7d3c1a6310a7d
#
_entry.id   8daf42af1b31c406aba7d3c1a6310a7d
#
_cell.length_a   1.000
_cell.length_b   1.000
_cell.length_c   1.000
_cell.angle_alpha   90.00
_cell.angle_beta   90.00
_cell.angle_gamma   90.00
#
_symmetry.space_group_name_H-M   'P 1'
#
loop_
_entity.id
_entity.type
_entity.pdbx_description
1 polymer ?
#
loop_
_entity_poly.entity_id
_entity_poly.type
_entity_poly.pdbx_seq_one_letter_code
_entity_poly.pdbx_strand_id
1 'polypeptide(L)'
;MSETAAKAPGAPAPSGDANRWKALVFIALAQLMVVLDATIVNIALPSAQTDLGISDGNRQWVVTAYALAFGGLLLFGGRIADLWGRKNAFVVGLAGFAAASALGGAATSGAMMFGARALQGVFGALLAPAALSLLAVMFTDAKERAKAFGIYGAIAGGGGAVGFILGGVLTEYLDWRWTFFVNIPFAIIAALGAYFVIREPEGGRNRNPLDIPGVLLSTLGLVSLVYGFTRAESDGWGDSMTVGLFVASAVLLISFVVTEARVKAPLLPLRVITDRNRGGIYLSLGIAIIAMFGTFLFLTYYLQVVKGFSPIKTGFAFLPMIAGMMVGSTQIGARLMTRVPARLLMGPGFLVASVGMLLMTQLEIGSSYASTILPAMLLLGLGMGTAFMPAMSLATLGVEPRDAGVASAMVNTSQQVGGAIGTALLNTIAASATTAYVADHIGSASSRSQQQLVQLDGMVHGYTNAIWFAVGMLVLAAAIVVTLVNAGRPDTTTVTGSGEGAEEELAVPVVAH
;
A
#
# COMPACT_ATOMS: atom_id res chain seq x y z
N MET A 1 27.76 -64.58 11.04
CA MET A 1 26.40 -64.02 11.24
C MET A 1 26.47 -62.60 10.74
N SER A 2 26.04 -62.41 9.54
CA SER A 2 26.06 -61.10 8.86
C SER A 2 24.64 -60.51 8.94
N GLU A 3 24.53 -59.42 9.66
CA GLU A 3 23.25 -58.70 9.86
C GLU A 3 23.08 -57.68 8.75
N THR A 4 22.21 -58.03 7.80
CA THR A 4 21.86 -57.16 6.67
C THR A 4 20.92 -56.10 7.17
N ALA A 5 21.42 -54.88 7.40
CA ALA A 5 20.60 -53.70 7.69
C ALA A 5 19.71 -53.42 6.47
N ALA A 6 18.41 -53.63 6.60
CA ALA A 6 17.41 -53.28 5.60
C ALA A 6 17.31 -51.75 5.51
N LYS A 7 17.72 -51.22 4.36
CA LYS A 7 17.56 -49.82 3.95
C LYS A 7 16.07 -49.54 3.85
N ALA A 8 15.54 -48.70 4.77
CA ALA A 8 14.17 -48.24 4.68
C ALA A 8 13.90 -47.57 3.33
N PRO A 9 12.76 -47.85 2.67
CA PRO A 9 12.43 -47.20 1.41
C PRO A 9 12.31 -45.68 1.66
N GLY A 10 13.14 -44.91 0.97
CA GLY A 10 13.08 -43.47 1.01
C GLY A 10 11.67 -43.02 0.67
N ALA A 11 11.07 -42.22 1.56
CA ALA A 11 9.81 -41.54 1.27
C ALA A 11 9.96 -40.84 -0.08
N PRO A 12 9.01 -41.00 -1.03
CA PRO A 12 9.07 -40.28 -2.28
C PRO A 12 9.09 -38.80 -1.98
N ALA A 13 10.07 -38.06 -2.51
CA ALA A 13 10.07 -36.64 -2.50
C ALA A 13 8.68 -36.15 -2.98
N PRO A 14 8.01 -35.21 -2.30
CA PRO A 14 6.69 -34.78 -2.70
C PRO A 14 6.78 -34.28 -4.13
N SER A 15 6.22 -35.07 -5.07
CA SER A 15 6.07 -34.68 -6.46
C SER A 15 5.32 -33.38 -6.47
N GLY A 16 6.00 -32.29 -6.84
CA GLY A 16 5.43 -30.94 -6.83
C GLY A 16 4.07 -30.97 -7.52
N ASP A 17 3.03 -30.50 -6.83
CA ASP A 17 1.67 -30.53 -7.35
C ASP A 17 1.69 -29.83 -8.73
N ALA A 18 1.37 -30.59 -9.78
CA ALA A 18 1.36 -30.10 -11.17
C ALA A 18 0.43 -28.88 -11.35
N ASN A 19 -0.46 -28.65 -10.37
CA ASN A 19 -1.42 -27.55 -10.36
C ASN A 19 -0.88 -26.26 -9.72
N ARG A 20 0.31 -26.26 -9.10
CA ARG A 20 0.85 -25.06 -8.41
C ARG A 20 0.99 -23.84 -9.34
N TRP A 21 1.41 -24.04 -10.60
CA TRP A 21 1.50 -22.96 -11.58
C TRP A 21 0.12 -22.45 -12.03
N LYS A 22 -0.89 -23.35 -12.11
CA LYS A 22 -2.28 -22.92 -12.34
C LYS A 22 -2.82 -22.13 -11.14
N ALA A 23 -2.51 -22.57 -9.92
CA ALA A 23 -2.89 -21.83 -8.71
C ALA A 23 -2.27 -20.43 -8.67
N LEU A 24 -1.00 -20.30 -9.10
CA LEU A 24 -0.33 -19.00 -9.23
C LEU A 24 -1.12 -18.03 -10.13
N VAL A 25 -1.73 -18.52 -11.23
CA VAL A 25 -2.54 -17.65 -12.10
C VAL A 25 -3.70 -17.04 -11.35
N PHE A 26 -4.42 -17.80 -10.53
CA PHE A 26 -5.56 -17.29 -9.76
C PHE A 26 -5.13 -16.39 -8.61
N ILE A 27 -4.00 -16.70 -7.95
CA ILE A 27 -3.42 -15.82 -6.92
C ILE A 27 -2.94 -14.51 -7.54
N ALA A 28 -2.31 -14.56 -8.72
CA ALA A 28 -1.87 -13.40 -9.47
C ALA A 28 -3.04 -12.54 -9.96
N LEU A 29 -4.15 -13.18 -10.38
CA LEU A 29 -5.38 -12.49 -10.78
C LEU A 29 -6.02 -11.75 -9.60
N ALA A 30 -6.04 -12.37 -8.41
CA ALA A 30 -6.50 -11.71 -7.18
C ALA A 30 -5.62 -10.51 -6.81
N GLN A 31 -4.29 -10.64 -6.92
CA GLN A 31 -3.37 -9.52 -6.70
C GLN A 31 -3.58 -8.39 -7.70
N LEU A 32 -3.75 -8.73 -8.98
CA LEU A 32 -4.07 -7.75 -10.02
C LEU A 32 -5.35 -6.98 -9.67
N MET A 33 -6.41 -7.68 -9.28
CA MET A 33 -7.69 -7.09 -8.86
C MET A 33 -7.50 -6.10 -7.70
N VAL A 34 -6.76 -6.46 -6.66
CA VAL A 34 -6.50 -5.57 -5.51
C VAL A 34 -5.74 -4.31 -5.94
N VAL A 35 -4.74 -4.45 -6.80
CA VAL A 35 -3.96 -3.30 -7.32
C VAL A 35 -4.80 -2.44 -8.25
N LEU A 36 -5.61 -3.06 -9.11
CA LEU A 36 -6.55 -2.33 -9.98
C LEU A 36 -7.53 -1.52 -9.13
N ASP A 37 -8.18 -2.12 -8.14
CA ASP A 37 -9.14 -1.45 -7.27
C ASP A 37 -8.53 -0.21 -6.58
N ALA A 38 -7.32 -0.33 -6.07
CA ALA A 38 -6.63 0.78 -5.41
C ALA A 38 -6.30 1.96 -6.35
N THR A 39 -6.13 1.71 -7.65
CA THR A 39 -5.71 2.72 -8.63
C THR A 39 -6.88 3.25 -9.47
N ILE A 40 -7.79 2.40 -9.89
CA ILE A 40 -8.97 2.74 -10.69
C ILE A 40 -9.83 3.80 -9.99
N VAL A 41 -10.07 3.61 -8.68
CA VAL A 41 -10.91 4.50 -7.87
C VAL A 41 -10.41 5.94 -7.86
N ASN A 42 -9.10 6.17 -7.89
CA ASN A 42 -8.55 7.53 -7.89
C ASN A 42 -8.98 8.31 -9.15
N ILE A 43 -9.01 7.66 -10.32
CA ILE A 43 -9.44 8.30 -11.58
C ILE A 43 -10.95 8.55 -11.61
N ALA A 44 -11.73 7.64 -11.04
CA ALA A 44 -13.20 7.71 -10.99
C ALA A 44 -13.72 8.70 -9.91
N LEU A 45 -12.88 9.04 -8.92
CA LEU A 45 -13.30 9.76 -7.72
C LEU A 45 -13.97 11.12 -8.01
N PRO A 46 -13.48 12.00 -8.92
CA PRO A 46 -14.16 13.24 -9.21
C PRO A 46 -15.59 13.05 -9.76
N SER A 47 -15.79 12.05 -10.64
CA SER A 47 -17.11 11.71 -11.19
C SER A 47 -18.04 11.15 -10.10
N ALA A 48 -17.55 10.22 -9.27
CA ALA A 48 -18.29 9.65 -8.16
C ALA A 48 -18.64 10.70 -7.10
N GLN A 49 -17.73 11.63 -6.82
CA GLN A 49 -17.97 12.74 -5.88
C GLN A 49 -19.14 13.60 -6.33
N THR A 50 -19.16 13.99 -7.60
CA THR A 50 -20.23 14.82 -8.18
C THR A 50 -21.57 14.10 -8.17
N ASP A 51 -21.60 12.83 -8.59
CA ASP A 51 -22.83 12.04 -8.70
C ASP A 51 -23.45 11.71 -7.31
N LEU A 52 -22.62 11.43 -6.32
CA LEU A 52 -23.06 11.08 -4.95
C LEU A 52 -23.19 12.29 -4.02
N GLY A 53 -22.90 13.50 -4.47
CA GLY A 53 -22.95 14.73 -3.67
C GLY A 53 -21.97 14.72 -2.49
N ILE A 54 -20.81 14.11 -2.64
CA ILE A 54 -19.78 14.04 -1.58
C ILE A 54 -19.07 15.39 -1.47
N SER A 55 -18.98 15.95 -0.27
CA SER A 55 -18.26 17.21 -0.03
C SER A 55 -16.74 17.05 -0.22
N ASP A 56 -16.05 18.16 -0.48
CA ASP A 56 -14.59 18.18 -0.64
C ASP A 56 -13.85 17.67 0.61
N GLY A 57 -14.34 17.98 1.80
CA GLY A 57 -13.80 17.48 3.06
C GLY A 57 -13.98 15.97 3.26
N ASN A 58 -15.02 15.37 2.68
CA ASN A 58 -15.33 13.95 2.84
C ASN A 58 -14.86 13.05 1.69
N ARG A 59 -14.48 13.60 0.54
CA ARG A 59 -14.07 12.80 -0.64
C ARG A 59 -12.93 11.82 -0.36
N GLN A 60 -12.03 12.20 0.55
CA GLN A 60 -10.91 11.35 0.96
C GLN A 60 -11.35 10.01 1.55
N TRP A 61 -12.55 9.92 2.14
CA TRP A 61 -13.05 8.68 2.74
C TRP A 61 -13.23 7.55 1.74
N VAL A 62 -13.40 7.85 0.44
CA VAL A 62 -13.46 6.83 -0.60
C VAL A 62 -12.14 6.03 -0.69
N VAL A 63 -11.01 6.68 -0.44
CA VAL A 63 -9.68 6.05 -0.43
C VAL A 63 -9.31 5.60 0.98
N THR A 64 -9.51 6.47 1.97
CA THR A 64 -9.06 6.29 3.34
C THR A 64 -9.79 5.16 4.06
N ALA A 65 -11.11 4.99 3.86
CA ALA A 65 -11.87 3.91 4.49
C ALA A 65 -11.34 2.52 4.09
N TYR A 66 -11.00 2.34 2.80
CA TYR A 66 -10.36 1.13 2.31
C TYR A 66 -8.97 0.93 2.93
N ALA A 67 -8.10 1.94 2.81
CA ALA A 67 -6.72 1.84 3.27
C ALA A 67 -6.62 1.60 4.78
N LEU A 68 -7.49 2.25 5.57
CA LEU A 68 -7.56 2.12 7.02
C LEU A 68 -8.04 0.73 7.44
N ALA A 69 -9.14 0.24 6.85
CA ALA A 69 -9.63 -1.10 7.15
C ALA A 69 -8.64 -2.18 6.70
N PHE A 70 -8.06 -2.02 5.50
CA PHE A 70 -7.06 -2.93 4.98
C PHE A 70 -5.80 -2.95 5.86
N GLY A 71 -5.18 -1.80 6.11
CA GLY A 71 -3.95 -1.69 6.89
C GLY A 71 -4.12 -2.08 8.35
N GLY A 72 -5.22 -1.64 8.98
CA GLY A 72 -5.52 -1.92 10.38
C GLY A 72 -5.82 -3.41 10.67
N LEU A 73 -6.38 -4.12 9.69
CA LEU A 73 -6.76 -5.53 9.85
C LEU A 73 -5.82 -6.53 9.16
N LEU A 74 -4.77 -6.06 8.49
CA LEU A 74 -3.89 -6.92 7.69
C LEU A 74 -3.22 -8.02 8.51
N LEU A 75 -2.66 -7.68 9.68
CA LEU A 75 -2.04 -8.63 10.59
C LEU A 75 -3.06 -9.63 11.15
N PHE A 76 -4.26 -9.16 11.47
CA PHE A 76 -5.37 -9.98 11.92
C PHE A 76 -5.84 -10.95 10.84
N GLY A 77 -5.99 -10.48 9.61
CA GLY A 77 -6.34 -11.31 8.45
C GLY A 77 -5.32 -12.42 8.19
N GLY A 78 -4.02 -12.13 8.36
CA GLY A 78 -2.97 -13.14 8.30
C GLY A 78 -3.14 -14.22 9.38
N ARG A 79 -3.46 -13.85 10.60
CA ARG A 79 -3.73 -14.80 11.70
C ARG A 79 -4.98 -15.64 11.45
N ILE A 80 -6.04 -15.03 10.92
CA ILE A 80 -7.25 -15.79 10.51
C ILE A 80 -6.91 -16.81 9.43
N ALA A 81 -6.11 -16.43 8.43
CA ALA A 81 -5.68 -17.33 7.38
C ALA A 81 -4.89 -18.53 7.91
N ASP A 82 -4.02 -18.32 8.90
CA ASP A 82 -3.25 -19.40 9.54
C ASP A 82 -4.13 -20.33 10.40
N LEU A 83 -5.21 -19.83 11.04
CA LEU A 83 -6.12 -20.62 11.87
C LEU A 83 -7.16 -21.37 11.06
N TRP A 84 -7.78 -20.68 10.10
CA TRP A 84 -8.94 -21.19 9.36
C TRP A 84 -8.56 -21.96 8.09
N GLY A 85 -7.32 -21.75 7.64
CA GLY A 85 -6.76 -22.29 6.40
C GLY A 85 -6.65 -21.19 5.34
N ARG A 86 -5.51 -21.17 4.69
CA ARG A 86 -5.13 -20.13 3.72
C ARG A 86 -6.04 -20.11 2.50
N LYS A 87 -6.42 -21.29 2.01
CA LYS A 87 -7.38 -21.45 0.90
C LYS A 87 -8.75 -20.87 1.26
N ASN A 88 -9.28 -21.20 2.45
CA ASN A 88 -10.59 -20.73 2.87
C ASN A 88 -10.58 -19.21 3.04
N ALA A 89 -9.55 -18.66 3.70
CA ALA A 89 -9.36 -17.22 3.87
C ALA A 89 -9.27 -16.50 2.51
N PHE A 90 -8.54 -17.08 1.56
CA PHE A 90 -8.39 -16.54 0.20
C PHE A 90 -9.73 -16.50 -0.55
N VAL A 91 -10.48 -17.61 -0.57
CA VAL A 91 -11.78 -17.69 -1.27
C VAL A 91 -12.82 -16.78 -0.62
N VAL A 92 -12.91 -16.76 0.70
CA VAL A 92 -13.82 -15.86 1.43
C VAL A 92 -13.42 -14.40 1.26
N GLY A 93 -12.11 -14.10 1.27
CA GLY A 93 -11.60 -12.77 0.97
C GLY A 93 -12.04 -12.28 -0.41
N LEU A 94 -11.93 -13.13 -1.44
CA LEU A 94 -12.41 -12.82 -2.80
C LEU A 94 -13.92 -12.63 -2.88
N ALA A 95 -14.70 -13.53 -2.29
CA ALA A 95 -16.17 -13.45 -2.31
C ALA A 95 -16.66 -12.18 -1.60
N GLY A 96 -16.09 -11.89 -0.42
CA GLY A 96 -16.43 -10.68 0.34
C GLY A 96 -15.98 -9.40 -0.36
N PHE A 97 -14.80 -9.40 -0.99
CA PHE A 97 -14.33 -8.28 -1.79
C PHE A 97 -15.25 -8.01 -3.00
N ALA A 98 -15.70 -9.07 -3.70
CA ALA A 98 -16.66 -8.95 -4.80
C ALA A 98 -18.01 -8.38 -4.33
N ALA A 99 -18.52 -8.88 -3.20
CA ALA A 99 -19.77 -8.39 -2.62
C ALA A 99 -19.67 -6.91 -2.20
N ALA A 100 -18.56 -6.52 -1.56
CA ALA A 100 -18.28 -5.14 -1.21
C ALA A 100 -18.10 -4.26 -2.46
N SER A 101 -17.47 -4.78 -3.51
CA SER A 101 -17.35 -4.08 -4.81
C SER A 101 -18.72 -3.88 -5.46
N ALA A 102 -19.59 -4.90 -5.44
CA ALA A 102 -20.97 -4.77 -5.92
C ALA A 102 -21.73 -3.67 -5.15
N LEU A 103 -21.57 -3.61 -3.82
CA LEU A 103 -22.17 -2.58 -2.98
C LEU A 103 -21.63 -1.18 -3.35
N GLY A 104 -20.31 -1.04 -3.60
CA GLY A 104 -19.68 0.22 -4.02
C GLY A 104 -20.17 0.70 -5.38
N GLY A 105 -20.29 -0.20 -6.37
CA GLY A 105 -20.85 0.11 -7.68
C GLY A 105 -22.35 0.46 -7.64
N ALA A 106 -23.08 -0.08 -6.69
CA ALA A 106 -24.51 0.23 -6.47
C ALA A 106 -24.73 1.42 -5.52
N ALA A 107 -23.68 2.13 -5.09
CA ALA A 107 -23.82 3.19 -4.11
C ALA A 107 -24.69 4.35 -4.63
N THR A 108 -25.62 4.80 -3.76
CA THR A 108 -26.54 5.93 -3.99
C THR A 108 -26.25 7.12 -3.05
N SER A 109 -25.27 6.97 -2.17
CA SER A 109 -24.84 8.01 -1.22
C SER A 109 -23.36 7.85 -0.87
N GLY A 110 -22.73 8.94 -0.42
CA GLY A 110 -21.36 8.90 0.10
C GLY A 110 -21.19 7.90 1.25
N ALA A 111 -22.14 7.83 2.19
CA ALA A 111 -22.07 6.91 3.31
C ALA A 111 -22.06 5.43 2.86
N MET A 112 -22.87 5.08 1.88
CA MET A 112 -22.87 3.73 1.30
C MET A 112 -21.54 3.43 0.61
N MET A 113 -20.99 4.39 -0.13
CA MET A 113 -19.68 4.27 -0.76
C MET A 113 -18.58 4.05 0.28
N PHE A 114 -18.53 4.84 1.37
CA PHE A 114 -17.53 4.71 2.42
C PHE A 114 -17.62 3.35 3.12
N GLY A 115 -18.86 2.89 3.41
CA GLY A 115 -19.10 1.56 3.97
C GLY A 115 -18.64 0.42 3.06
N ALA A 116 -18.91 0.52 1.75
CA ALA A 116 -18.46 -0.44 0.75
C ALA A 116 -16.92 -0.47 0.68
N ARG A 117 -16.25 0.68 0.69
CA ARG A 117 -14.80 0.80 0.71
C ARG A 117 -14.18 0.19 1.98
N ALA A 118 -14.79 0.45 3.16
CA ALA A 118 -14.35 -0.18 4.40
C ALA A 118 -14.46 -1.71 4.34
N LEU A 119 -15.57 -2.24 3.82
CA LEU A 119 -15.77 -3.67 3.63
C LEU A 119 -14.77 -4.28 2.63
N GLN A 120 -14.49 -3.60 1.50
CA GLN A 120 -13.42 -4.03 0.59
C GLN A 120 -12.07 -4.11 1.32
N GLY A 121 -11.76 -3.13 2.17
CA GLY A 121 -10.55 -3.13 3.00
C GLY A 121 -10.48 -4.32 3.96
N VAL A 122 -11.58 -4.65 4.64
CA VAL A 122 -11.68 -5.82 5.54
C VAL A 122 -11.38 -7.11 4.79
N PHE A 123 -12.02 -7.34 3.64
CA PHE A 123 -11.82 -8.55 2.87
C PHE A 123 -10.46 -8.56 2.15
N GLY A 124 -9.95 -7.41 1.73
CA GLY A 124 -8.58 -7.24 1.24
C GLY A 124 -7.53 -7.63 2.27
N ALA A 125 -7.74 -7.24 3.54
CA ALA A 125 -6.87 -7.60 4.66
C ALA A 125 -6.82 -9.11 4.94
N LEU A 126 -7.87 -9.83 4.63
CA LEU A 126 -7.90 -11.30 4.69
C LEU A 126 -7.23 -11.92 3.45
N LEU A 127 -7.47 -11.35 2.28
CA LEU A 127 -7.03 -11.87 0.99
C LEU A 127 -5.52 -11.80 0.79
N ALA A 128 -4.90 -10.64 1.05
CA ALA A 128 -3.51 -10.40 0.72
C ALA A 128 -2.51 -11.29 1.49
N PRO A 129 -2.61 -11.46 2.83
CA PRO A 129 -1.74 -12.38 3.55
C PRO A 129 -1.98 -13.84 3.16
N ALA A 130 -3.25 -14.23 2.90
CA ALA A 130 -3.59 -15.58 2.45
C ALA A 130 -2.94 -15.90 1.10
N ALA A 131 -2.95 -14.95 0.15
CA ALA A 131 -2.30 -15.08 -1.15
C ALA A 131 -0.79 -15.32 -1.04
N LEU A 132 -0.10 -14.47 -0.26
CA LEU A 132 1.36 -14.59 -0.04
C LEU A 132 1.72 -15.90 0.67
N SER A 133 0.91 -16.29 1.67
CA SER A 133 1.12 -17.54 2.41
C SER A 133 0.90 -18.77 1.54
N LEU A 134 -0.10 -18.77 0.65
CA LEU A 134 -0.31 -19.84 -0.35
C LEU A 134 0.89 -19.96 -1.27
N LEU A 135 1.41 -18.85 -1.81
CA LEU A 135 2.61 -18.87 -2.64
C LEU A 135 3.81 -19.47 -1.90
N ALA A 136 4.03 -19.06 -0.65
CA ALA A 136 5.15 -19.54 0.16
C ALA A 136 5.11 -21.06 0.40
N VAL A 137 3.92 -21.63 0.59
CA VAL A 137 3.73 -23.06 0.88
C VAL A 137 3.73 -23.91 -0.40
N MET A 138 3.18 -23.40 -1.50
CA MET A 138 3.09 -24.14 -2.75
C MET A 138 4.41 -24.20 -3.52
N PHE A 139 5.27 -23.20 -3.36
CA PHE A 139 6.57 -23.12 -4.02
C PHE A 139 7.71 -23.29 -3.00
N THR A 140 8.12 -24.52 -2.77
CA THR A 140 9.19 -24.87 -1.80
C THR A 140 10.58 -24.82 -2.43
N ASP A 141 10.70 -25.13 -3.74
CA ASP A 141 11.97 -24.98 -4.46
C ASP A 141 12.37 -23.51 -4.59
N ALA A 142 13.62 -23.19 -4.30
CA ALA A 142 14.12 -21.81 -4.25
C ALA A 142 13.99 -21.05 -5.59
N LYS A 143 14.25 -21.73 -6.72
CA LYS A 143 14.17 -21.10 -8.06
C LYS A 143 12.72 -20.85 -8.48
N GLU A 144 11.85 -21.84 -8.25
CA GLU A 144 10.43 -21.72 -8.56
C GLU A 144 9.74 -20.69 -7.66
N ARG A 145 10.10 -20.68 -6.37
CA ARG A 145 9.63 -19.68 -5.41
C ARG A 145 10.02 -18.25 -5.84
N ALA A 146 11.29 -18.05 -6.21
CA ALA A 146 11.76 -16.75 -6.72
C ALA A 146 10.98 -16.32 -7.98
N LYS A 147 10.69 -17.25 -8.90
CA LYS A 147 9.90 -16.98 -10.10
C LYS A 147 8.43 -16.63 -9.76
N ALA A 148 7.79 -17.38 -8.86
CA ALA A 148 6.40 -17.15 -8.46
C ALA A 148 6.23 -15.79 -7.75
N PHE A 149 7.12 -15.48 -6.79
CA PHE A 149 7.13 -14.18 -6.12
C PHE A 149 7.51 -13.03 -7.07
N GLY A 150 8.39 -13.31 -8.06
CA GLY A 150 8.73 -12.34 -9.11
C GLY A 150 7.52 -11.98 -9.97
N ILE A 151 6.70 -12.95 -10.39
CA ILE A 151 5.45 -12.71 -11.13
C ILE A 151 4.46 -11.92 -10.27
N TYR A 152 4.26 -12.32 -9.01
CA TYR A 152 3.38 -11.62 -8.07
C TYR A 152 3.81 -10.17 -7.85
N GLY A 153 5.12 -9.94 -7.65
CA GLY A 153 5.68 -8.60 -7.50
C GLY A 153 5.60 -7.74 -8.76
N ALA A 154 5.77 -8.35 -9.95
CA ALA A 154 5.62 -7.65 -11.22
C ALA A 154 4.18 -7.15 -11.43
N ILE A 155 3.18 -7.94 -11.01
CA ILE A 155 1.77 -7.54 -11.04
C ILE A 155 1.51 -6.43 -10.02
N ALA A 156 2.06 -6.54 -8.80
CA ALA A 156 1.94 -5.50 -7.78
C ALA A 156 2.51 -4.16 -8.25
N GLY A 157 3.65 -4.16 -8.97
CA GLY A 157 4.28 -2.95 -9.48
C GLY A 157 3.69 -2.42 -10.79
N GLY A 158 3.38 -3.32 -11.74
CA GLY A 158 2.88 -2.94 -13.07
C GLY A 158 1.37 -2.77 -13.17
N GLY A 159 0.62 -3.38 -12.25
CA GLY A 159 -0.84 -3.36 -12.24
C GLY A 159 -1.41 -1.95 -12.12
N GLY A 160 -0.70 -1.03 -11.46
CA GLY A 160 -1.11 0.36 -11.34
C GLY A 160 -1.27 1.08 -12.68
N ALA A 161 -0.37 0.82 -13.66
CA ALA A 161 -0.50 1.39 -15.01
C ALA A 161 -1.80 0.94 -15.68
N VAL A 162 -2.09 -0.37 -15.60
CA VAL A 162 -3.33 -0.93 -16.14
C VAL A 162 -4.54 -0.32 -15.43
N GLY A 163 -4.46 -0.14 -14.10
CA GLY A 163 -5.54 0.46 -13.31
C GLY A 163 -5.86 1.89 -13.70
N PHE A 164 -4.87 2.73 -13.90
CA PHE A 164 -5.10 4.12 -14.33
C PHE A 164 -5.74 4.20 -15.70
N ILE A 165 -5.28 3.39 -16.69
CA ILE A 165 -5.87 3.37 -18.03
C ILE A 165 -7.29 2.79 -17.98
N LEU A 166 -7.48 1.64 -17.33
CA LEU A 166 -8.77 0.97 -17.23
C LEU A 166 -9.77 1.85 -16.45
N GLY A 167 -9.34 2.52 -15.39
CA GLY A 167 -10.16 3.48 -14.64
C GLY A 167 -10.64 4.63 -15.53
N GLY A 168 -9.75 5.17 -16.36
CA GLY A 168 -10.09 6.19 -17.34
C GLY A 168 -11.11 5.70 -18.35
N VAL A 169 -10.88 4.54 -18.97
CA VAL A 169 -11.78 3.93 -19.97
C VAL A 169 -13.16 3.65 -19.38
N LEU A 170 -13.21 3.00 -18.23
CA LEU A 170 -14.49 2.65 -17.59
C LEU A 170 -15.29 3.89 -17.19
N THR A 171 -14.61 4.91 -16.63
CA THR A 171 -15.27 6.13 -16.17
C THR A 171 -15.75 7.00 -17.35
N GLU A 172 -15.00 7.06 -18.45
CA GLU A 172 -15.32 7.92 -19.59
C GLU A 172 -16.36 7.33 -20.54
N TYR A 173 -16.25 6.01 -20.85
CA TYR A 173 -17.11 5.36 -21.85
C TYR A 173 -18.30 4.61 -21.29
N LEU A 174 -18.28 4.30 -19.99
CA LEU A 174 -19.40 3.61 -19.30
C LEU A 174 -19.94 4.50 -18.18
N ASP A 175 -19.48 4.29 -16.96
CA ASP A 175 -19.84 5.04 -15.75
C ASP A 175 -18.79 4.73 -14.66
N TRP A 176 -18.58 5.65 -13.71
CA TRP A 176 -17.64 5.44 -12.60
C TRP A 176 -17.94 4.17 -11.77
N ARG A 177 -19.20 3.72 -11.73
CA ARG A 177 -19.64 2.50 -11.01
C ARG A 177 -18.97 1.24 -11.55
N TRP A 178 -18.64 1.21 -12.86
CA TRP A 178 -17.95 0.09 -13.47
C TRP A 178 -16.54 -0.11 -12.94
N THR A 179 -15.94 0.91 -12.34
CA THR A 179 -14.64 0.78 -11.64
C THR A 179 -14.72 -0.15 -10.43
N PHE A 180 -15.90 -0.33 -9.87
CA PHE A 180 -16.20 -1.31 -8.82
C PHE A 180 -16.67 -2.65 -9.40
N PHE A 181 -17.61 -2.61 -10.35
CA PHE A 181 -18.17 -3.83 -10.93
C PHE A 181 -17.12 -4.68 -11.67
N VAL A 182 -16.07 -4.08 -12.22
CA VAL A 182 -14.99 -4.81 -12.89
C VAL A 182 -14.27 -5.80 -11.95
N ASN A 183 -14.25 -5.57 -10.65
CA ASN A 183 -13.66 -6.48 -9.68
C ASN A 183 -14.42 -7.80 -9.56
N ILE A 184 -15.73 -7.81 -9.85
CA ILE A 184 -16.60 -8.99 -9.67
C ILE A 184 -16.18 -10.16 -10.55
N PRO A 185 -16.04 -10.02 -11.89
CA PRO A 185 -15.58 -11.13 -12.73
C PRO A 185 -14.17 -11.61 -12.36
N PHE A 186 -13.25 -10.70 -12.01
CA PHE A 186 -11.92 -11.10 -11.55
C PHE A 186 -11.99 -11.93 -10.28
N ALA A 187 -12.77 -11.49 -9.29
CA ALA A 187 -12.94 -12.21 -8.02
C ALA A 187 -13.61 -13.57 -8.22
N ILE A 188 -14.66 -13.66 -9.05
CA ILE A 188 -15.35 -14.93 -9.33
C ILE A 188 -14.39 -15.92 -9.99
N ILE A 189 -13.67 -15.51 -11.04
CA ILE A 189 -12.71 -16.38 -11.76
C ILE A 189 -11.61 -16.84 -10.80
N ALA A 190 -11.05 -15.91 -10.00
CA ALA A 190 -10.01 -16.23 -9.03
C ALA A 190 -10.52 -17.16 -7.92
N ALA A 191 -11.74 -16.93 -7.39
CA ALA A 191 -12.32 -17.74 -6.32
C ALA A 191 -12.66 -19.16 -6.79
N LEU A 192 -13.31 -19.30 -7.95
CA LEU A 192 -13.62 -20.62 -8.53
C LEU A 192 -12.34 -21.38 -8.89
N GLY A 193 -11.38 -20.70 -9.54
CA GLY A 193 -10.11 -21.31 -9.87
C GLY A 193 -9.34 -21.77 -8.62
N ALA A 194 -9.27 -20.92 -7.60
CA ALA A 194 -8.65 -21.27 -6.33
C ALA A 194 -9.37 -22.45 -5.64
N TYR A 195 -10.71 -22.44 -5.62
CA TYR A 195 -11.50 -23.49 -5.00
C TYR A 195 -11.22 -24.88 -5.60
N PHE A 196 -11.14 -24.99 -6.93
CA PHE A 196 -10.93 -26.26 -7.63
C PHE A 196 -9.44 -26.66 -7.74
N VAL A 197 -8.52 -25.68 -7.84
CA VAL A 197 -7.11 -25.92 -8.16
C VAL A 197 -6.22 -25.97 -6.92
N ILE A 198 -6.48 -25.11 -5.90
CA ILE A 198 -5.63 -25.04 -4.71
C ILE A 198 -5.96 -26.22 -3.79
N ARG A 199 -4.92 -27.03 -3.53
CA ARG A 199 -4.93 -28.07 -2.49
C ARG A 199 -3.99 -27.62 -1.39
N GLU A 200 -4.54 -27.38 -0.20
CA GLU A 200 -3.74 -27.00 0.96
C GLU A 200 -3.21 -28.26 1.64
N PRO A 201 -1.87 -28.37 1.91
CA PRO A 201 -1.31 -29.51 2.63
C PRO A 201 -1.90 -29.60 4.04
N GLU A 202 -2.27 -30.81 4.45
CA GLU A 202 -2.75 -31.07 5.82
C GLU A 202 -1.58 -30.88 6.80
N GLY A 203 -1.76 -30.08 7.86
CA GLY A 203 -0.81 -29.93 8.97
C GLY A 203 -0.26 -28.54 9.26
N GLY A 204 -0.59 -27.51 8.47
CA GLY A 204 -0.03 -26.15 8.61
C GLY A 204 -0.83 -25.18 9.47
N ARG A 205 -1.86 -25.61 10.21
CA ARG A 205 -2.71 -24.67 10.99
C ARG A 205 -2.04 -24.29 12.30
N ASN A 206 -1.75 -23.03 12.46
CA ASN A 206 -1.23 -22.46 13.72
C ASN A 206 -2.39 -22.24 14.69
N ARG A 207 -2.38 -22.92 15.84
CA ARG A 207 -3.45 -22.87 16.86
C ARG A 207 -3.25 -21.79 17.93
N ASN A 208 -2.35 -20.84 17.72
CA ASN A 208 -2.17 -19.76 18.69
C ASN A 208 -3.44 -18.89 18.79
N PRO A 209 -3.84 -18.46 20.00
CA PRO A 209 -5.02 -17.63 20.18
C PRO A 209 -4.91 -16.29 19.42
N LEU A 210 -6.06 -15.76 19.02
CA LEU A 210 -6.15 -14.42 18.41
C LEU A 210 -5.97 -13.34 19.46
N ASP A 211 -5.14 -12.35 19.16
CA ASP A 211 -5.00 -11.15 19.97
C ASP A 211 -6.10 -10.13 19.64
N ILE A 212 -7.31 -10.41 20.10
CA ILE A 212 -8.46 -9.51 19.90
C ILE A 212 -8.22 -8.11 20.50
N PRO A 213 -7.68 -7.99 21.75
CA PRO A 213 -7.36 -6.68 22.30
C PRO A 213 -6.41 -5.86 21.42
N GLY A 214 -5.34 -6.47 20.90
CA GLY A 214 -4.39 -5.81 19.99
C GLY A 214 -5.06 -5.31 18.71
N VAL A 215 -5.93 -6.13 18.10
CA VAL A 215 -6.71 -5.71 16.91
C VAL A 215 -7.60 -4.52 17.22
N LEU A 216 -8.37 -4.56 18.30
CA LEU A 216 -9.28 -3.47 18.66
C LEU A 216 -8.52 -2.17 18.97
N LEU A 217 -7.47 -2.26 19.76
CA LEU A 217 -6.67 -1.09 20.15
C LEU A 217 -6.00 -0.43 18.94
N SER A 218 -5.38 -1.21 18.06
CA SER A 218 -4.73 -0.68 16.86
C SER A 218 -5.74 -0.10 15.89
N THR A 219 -6.81 -0.83 15.58
CA THR A 219 -7.83 -0.39 14.61
C THR A 219 -8.55 0.86 15.10
N LEU A 220 -9.08 0.86 16.34
CA LEU A 220 -9.77 2.03 16.90
C LEU A 220 -8.83 3.22 17.07
N GLY A 221 -7.56 2.99 17.43
CA GLY A 221 -6.55 4.04 17.52
C GLY A 221 -6.30 4.71 16.16
N LEU A 222 -6.14 3.94 15.10
CA LEU A 222 -5.97 4.46 13.73
C LEU A 222 -7.25 5.14 13.20
N VAL A 223 -8.43 4.57 13.46
CA VAL A 223 -9.71 5.21 13.10
C VAL A 223 -9.85 6.56 13.79
N SER A 224 -9.56 6.64 15.09
CA SER A 224 -9.63 7.90 15.85
C SER A 224 -8.66 8.93 15.28
N LEU A 225 -7.44 8.54 14.90
CA LEU A 225 -6.44 9.42 14.30
C LEU A 225 -6.94 10.03 12.98
N VAL A 226 -7.40 9.17 12.08
CA VAL A 226 -7.83 9.58 10.74
C VAL A 226 -9.12 10.40 10.81
N TYR A 227 -10.06 10.01 11.67
CA TYR A 227 -11.29 10.76 11.88
C TYR A 227 -11.02 12.13 12.55
N GLY A 228 -10.02 12.19 13.45
CA GLY A 228 -9.54 13.45 14.01
C GLY A 228 -9.05 14.45 12.95
N PHE A 229 -8.30 13.98 11.93
CA PHE A 229 -7.90 14.83 10.81
C PHE A 229 -9.11 15.33 10.01
N THR A 230 -10.09 14.47 9.73
CA THR A 230 -11.31 14.88 9.01
C THR A 230 -12.12 15.94 9.79
N ARG A 231 -12.25 15.76 11.12
CA ARG A 231 -12.92 16.74 11.98
C ARG A 231 -12.16 18.06 12.07
N ALA A 232 -10.82 18.02 12.04
CA ALA A 232 -9.99 19.22 12.06
C ALA A 232 -10.24 20.11 10.83
N GLU A 233 -10.63 19.55 9.68
CA GLU A 233 -11.01 20.29 8.48
C GLU A 233 -12.34 21.04 8.66
N SER A 234 -13.38 20.37 9.20
CA SER A 234 -14.72 20.94 9.30
C SER A 234 -14.91 21.84 10.53
N ASP A 235 -14.38 21.44 11.69
CA ASP A 235 -14.65 22.07 12.99
C ASP A 235 -13.42 22.78 13.59
N GLY A 236 -12.26 22.60 12.96
CA GLY A 236 -11.00 23.21 13.37
C GLY A 236 -10.14 22.33 14.29
N TRP A 237 -8.86 22.65 14.32
CA TRP A 237 -7.84 21.91 15.10
C TRP A 237 -8.01 22.03 16.63
N GLY A 238 -8.64 23.12 17.09
CA GLY A 238 -8.89 23.40 18.51
C GLY A 238 -10.25 22.92 19.01
N ASP A 239 -11.09 22.34 18.17
CA ASP A 239 -12.37 21.78 18.61
C ASP A 239 -12.17 20.65 19.62
N SER A 240 -13.03 20.63 20.65
CA SER A 240 -12.91 19.68 21.75
C SER A 240 -13.01 18.21 21.32
N MET A 241 -13.87 17.91 20.32
CA MET A 241 -14.02 16.57 19.77
C MET A 241 -12.79 16.19 18.93
N THR A 242 -12.26 17.12 18.14
CA THR A 242 -11.02 16.91 17.37
C THR A 242 -9.86 16.58 18.27
N VAL A 243 -9.63 17.40 19.32
CA VAL A 243 -8.57 17.14 20.31
C VAL A 243 -8.81 15.83 21.05
N GLY A 244 -10.07 15.56 21.44
CA GLY A 244 -10.47 14.30 22.08
C GLY A 244 -10.15 13.06 21.24
N LEU A 245 -10.36 13.11 19.92
CA LEU A 245 -10.02 12.03 18.98
C LEU A 245 -8.51 11.80 18.89
N PHE A 246 -7.70 12.87 18.85
CA PHE A 246 -6.24 12.70 18.84
C PHE A 246 -5.71 12.13 20.17
N VAL A 247 -6.27 12.58 21.31
CA VAL A 247 -5.93 12.01 22.63
C VAL A 247 -6.36 10.54 22.71
N ALA A 248 -7.57 10.21 22.29
CA ALA A 248 -8.06 8.84 22.24
C ALA A 248 -7.17 7.95 21.36
N SER A 249 -6.78 8.44 20.18
CA SER A 249 -5.83 7.75 19.29
C SER A 249 -4.51 7.48 20.00
N ALA A 250 -3.91 8.48 20.60
CA ALA A 250 -2.64 8.33 21.31
C ALA A 250 -2.74 7.30 22.45
N VAL A 251 -3.80 7.37 23.26
CA VAL A 251 -4.03 6.41 24.36
C VAL A 251 -4.22 4.98 23.83
N LEU A 252 -5.03 4.80 22.79
CA LEU A 252 -5.30 3.48 22.19
C LEU A 252 -4.04 2.87 21.55
N LEU A 253 -3.27 3.67 20.80
CA LEU A 253 -2.03 3.18 20.16
C LEU A 253 -0.92 2.89 21.18
N ILE A 254 -0.79 3.70 22.22
CA ILE A 254 0.14 3.40 23.34
C ILE A 254 -0.32 2.12 24.06
N SER A 255 -1.62 1.98 24.35
CA SER A 255 -2.18 0.77 24.95
C SER A 255 -1.97 -0.46 24.08
N PHE A 256 -2.07 -0.33 22.75
CA PHE A 256 -1.71 -1.38 21.79
C PHE A 256 -0.25 -1.83 21.99
N VAL A 257 0.71 -0.91 21.96
CA VAL A 257 2.13 -1.26 22.14
C VAL A 257 2.39 -1.93 23.49
N VAL A 258 1.75 -1.44 24.57
CA VAL A 258 1.85 -2.04 25.91
C VAL A 258 1.25 -3.45 25.95
N THR A 259 0.12 -3.66 25.26
CA THR A 259 -0.52 -4.98 25.16
C THR A 259 0.36 -5.95 24.40
N GLU A 260 0.88 -5.56 23.23
CA GLU A 260 1.80 -6.38 22.41
C GLU A 260 3.08 -6.79 23.16
N ALA A 261 3.54 -5.93 24.08
CA ALA A 261 4.70 -6.26 24.94
C ALA A 261 4.40 -7.34 26.00
N ARG A 262 3.12 -7.58 26.34
CA ARG A 262 2.71 -8.46 27.45
C ARG A 262 2.02 -9.75 27.01
N VAL A 263 1.41 -9.76 25.84
CA VAL A 263 0.64 -10.92 25.33
C VAL A 263 1.60 -12.03 24.89
N LYS A 264 1.24 -13.29 25.19
CA LYS A 264 2.05 -14.47 24.83
C LYS A 264 2.14 -14.73 23.32
N ALA A 265 1.10 -14.38 22.59
CA ALA A 265 1.03 -14.54 21.14
C ALA A 265 0.65 -13.20 20.49
N PRO A 266 1.56 -12.22 20.46
CA PRO A 266 1.29 -10.88 19.97
C PRO A 266 0.94 -10.89 18.47
N LEU A 267 0.06 -9.96 18.09
CA LEU A 267 -0.25 -9.68 16.68
C LEU A 267 0.98 -9.14 15.96
N LEU A 268 1.71 -8.24 16.65
CA LEU A 268 2.94 -7.61 16.20
C LEU A 268 4.07 -7.84 17.22
N PRO A 269 4.91 -8.89 17.06
CA PRO A 269 6.07 -9.07 17.92
C PRO A 269 6.98 -7.85 17.86
N LEU A 270 7.14 -7.13 18.99
CA LEU A 270 7.87 -5.86 19.02
C LEU A 270 9.31 -5.98 18.52
N ARG A 271 9.96 -7.16 18.67
CA ARG A 271 11.30 -7.44 18.12
C ARG A 271 11.40 -7.21 16.59
N VAL A 272 10.28 -7.28 15.85
CA VAL A 272 10.26 -7.05 14.41
C VAL A 272 10.43 -5.56 14.11
N ILE A 273 9.78 -4.68 14.89
CA ILE A 273 9.80 -3.23 14.66
C ILE A 273 10.88 -2.49 15.46
N THR A 274 11.38 -3.07 16.56
CA THR A 274 12.44 -2.45 17.36
C THR A 274 13.83 -2.65 16.79
N ASP A 275 13.99 -3.55 15.81
CA ASP A 275 15.23 -3.60 15.03
C ASP A 275 15.44 -2.27 14.29
N ARG A 276 16.60 -1.66 14.50
CA ARG A 276 16.91 -0.32 14.01
C ARG A 276 16.74 -0.18 12.49
N ASN A 277 17.18 -1.16 11.72
CA ASN A 277 17.09 -1.14 10.27
C ASN A 277 15.65 -1.31 9.81
N ARG A 278 14.96 -2.35 10.29
CA ARG A 278 13.57 -2.63 9.91
C ARG A 278 12.61 -1.54 10.36
N GLY A 279 12.71 -1.11 11.61
CA GLY A 279 11.90 0.01 12.13
C GLY A 279 12.10 1.29 11.34
N GLY A 280 13.36 1.62 10.99
CA GLY A 280 13.68 2.75 10.12
C GLY A 280 13.08 2.62 8.73
N ILE A 281 13.07 1.40 8.16
CA ILE A 281 12.46 1.13 6.85
C ILE A 281 10.93 1.27 6.90
N TYR A 282 10.25 0.63 7.87
CA TYR A 282 8.79 0.73 7.99
C TYR A 282 8.34 2.18 8.20
N LEU A 283 9.05 2.91 9.06
CA LEU A 283 8.74 4.31 9.33
C LEU A 283 8.97 5.19 8.10
N SER A 284 10.11 5.06 7.42
CA SER A 284 10.42 5.86 6.23
C SER A 284 9.49 5.56 5.08
N LEU A 285 9.11 4.29 4.86
CA LEU A 285 8.12 3.91 3.86
C LEU A 285 6.75 4.50 4.20
N GLY A 286 6.28 4.36 5.44
CA GLY A 286 5.01 4.94 5.88
C GLY A 286 4.94 6.44 5.62
N ILE A 287 6.00 7.18 6.00
CA ILE A 287 6.09 8.63 5.80
C ILE A 287 6.15 8.99 4.30
N ALA A 288 6.92 8.25 3.49
CA ALA A 288 6.98 8.50 2.05
C ALA A 288 5.61 8.24 1.37
N ILE A 289 4.87 7.25 1.83
CA ILE A 289 3.52 6.94 1.33
C ILE A 289 2.50 8.02 1.75
N ILE A 290 2.64 8.65 2.94
CA ILE A 290 1.84 9.83 3.32
C ILE A 290 1.93 10.89 2.21
N ALA A 291 3.14 11.23 1.78
CA ALA A 291 3.37 12.21 0.73
C ALA A 291 2.73 11.80 -0.61
N MET A 292 2.88 10.53 -0.99
CA MET A 292 2.46 10.03 -2.30
C MET A 292 0.94 10.00 -2.46
N PHE A 293 0.20 9.45 -1.49
CA PHE A 293 -1.25 9.26 -1.62
C PHE A 293 -2.03 10.58 -1.69
N GLY A 294 -1.68 11.57 -0.87
CA GLY A 294 -2.28 12.90 -0.96
C GLY A 294 -2.01 13.55 -2.32
N THR A 295 -0.78 13.42 -2.82
CA THR A 295 -0.41 13.97 -4.12
C THR A 295 -1.19 13.32 -5.27
N PHE A 296 -1.44 12.00 -5.21
CA PHE A 296 -2.29 11.33 -6.21
C PHE A 296 -3.69 11.92 -6.26
N LEU A 297 -4.30 12.12 -5.09
CA LEU A 297 -5.63 12.72 -4.99
C LEU A 297 -5.64 14.11 -5.62
N PHE A 298 -4.74 14.99 -5.23
CA PHE A 298 -4.70 16.37 -5.72
C PHE A 298 -4.40 16.44 -7.21
N LEU A 299 -3.48 15.64 -7.70
CA LEU A 299 -3.13 15.65 -9.11
C LEU A 299 -4.28 15.14 -9.98
N THR A 300 -5.06 14.16 -9.52
CA THR A 300 -6.26 13.70 -10.21
C THR A 300 -7.28 14.85 -10.33
N TYR A 301 -7.58 15.54 -9.23
CA TYR A 301 -8.50 16.69 -9.26
C TYR A 301 -7.95 17.86 -10.06
N TYR A 302 -6.67 18.17 -9.94
CA TYR A 302 -6.02 19.20 -10.75
C TYR A 302 -6.16 18.90 -12.26
N LEU A 303 -5.86 17.67 -12.67
CA LEU A 303 -5.96 17.29 -14.08
C LEU A 303 -7.41 17.30 -14.59
N GLN A 304 -8.36 16.77 -13.83
CA GLN A 304 -9.75 16.66 -14.28
C GLN A 304 -10.53 17.96 -14.08
N VAL A 305 -10.46 18.58 -12.91
CA VAL A 305 -11.29 19.75 -12.58
C VAL A 305 -10.64 21.04 -13.06
N VAL A 306 -9.34 21.26 -12.78
CA VAL A 306 -8.65 22.52 -13.12
C VAL A 306 -8.23 22.52 -14.61
N LYS A 307 -7.64 21.44 -15.10
CA LYS A 307 -7.16 21.34 -16.50
C LYS A 307 -8.22 20.81 -17.47
N GLY A 308 -9.36 20.32 -17.01
CA GLY A 308 -10.43 19.78 -17.86
C GLY A 308 -10.02 18.52 -18.63
N PHE A 309 -9.07 17.72 -18.13
CA PHE A 309 -8.73 16.47 -18.78
C PHE A 309 -9.85 15.46 -18.56
N SER A 310 -10.15 14.68 -19.62
CA SER A 310 -11.05 13.54 -19.45
C SER A 310 -10.42 12.46 -18.55
N PRO A 311 -11.22 11.57 -17.95
CA PRO A 311 -10.72 10.48 -17.13
C PRO A 311 -9.65 9.64 -17.81
N ILE A 312 -9.84 9.27 -19.08
CA ILE A 312 -8.84 8.49 -19.83
C ILE A 312 -7.54 9.27 -20.06
N LYS A 313 -7.63 10.57 -20.39
CA LYS A 313 -6.46 11.45 -20.54
C LYS A 313 -5.71 11.59 -19.22
N THR A 314 -6.43 11.65 -18.10
CA THR A 314 -5.85 11.66 -16.75
C THR A 314 -5.12 10.35 -16.47
N GLY A 315 -5.72 9.19 -16.80
CA GLY A 315 -5.07 7.89 -16.67
C GLY A 315 -3.73 7.81 -17.42
N PHE A 316 -3.71 8.25 -18.68
CA PHE A 316 -2.47 8.33 -19.46
C PHE A 316 -1.46 9.33 -18.88
N ALA A 317 -1.93 10.42 -18.29
CA ALA A 317 -1.08 11.42 -17.66
C ALA A 317 -0.30 10.89 -16.45
N PHE A 318 -0.75 9.81 -15.80
CA PHE A 318 -0.01 9.15 -14.70
C PHE A 318 1.08 8.17 -15.17
N LEU A 319 1.09 7.73 -16.44
CA LEU A 319 2.06 6.74 -16.94
C LEU A 319 3.52 7.16 -16.81
N PRO A 320 3.92 8.44 -17.00
CA PRO A 320 5.30 8.86 -16.79
C PRO A 320 5.83 8.54 -15.39
N MET A 321 5.00 8.69 -14.35
CA MET A 321 5.39 8.35 -12.99
C MET A 321 5.65 6.84 -12.86
N ILE A 322 4.77 6.01 -13.42
CA ILE A 322 4.97 4.54 -13.39
C ILE A 322 6.22 4.16 -14.17
N ALA A 323 6.46 4.76 -15.33
CA ALA A 323 7.69 4.56 -16.09
C ALA A 323 8.94 4.94 -15.27
N GLY A 324 8.90 6.10 -14.62
CA GLY A 324 9.95 6.51 -13.68
C GLY A 324 10.17 5.51 -12.55
N MET A 325 9.08 5.03 -11.95
CA MET A 325 9.12 4.02 -10.87
C MET A 325 9.72 2.70 -11.35
N MET A 326 9.36 2.23 -12.55
CA MET A 326 9.94 1.02 -13.13
C MET A 326 11.44 1.18 -13.41
N VAL A 327 11.86 2.31 -13.98
CA VAL A 327 13.29 2.61 -14.22
C VAL A 327 14.03 2.70 -12.91
N GLY A 328 13.53 3.45 -11.93
CA GLY A 328 14.13 3.58 -10.61
C GLY A 328 14.28 2.24 -9.89
N SER A 329 13.26 1.42 -9.91
CA SER A 329 13.24 0.10 -9.26
C SER A 329 14.17 -0.91 -9.94
N THR A 330 14.09 -1.05 -11.27
CA THR A 330 14.80 -2.13 -12.00
C THR A 330 16.20 -1.75 -12.43
N GLN A 331 16.43 -0.51 -12.92
CA GLN A 331 17.72 -0.10 -13.46
C GLN A 331 18.64 0.49 -12.38
N ILE A 332 18.08 1.14 -11.37
CA ILE A 332 18.86 1.77 -10.30
C ILE A 332 18.81 0.91 -9.05
N GLY A 333 17.63 0.73 -8.45
CA GLY A 333 17.44 0.01 -7.19
C GLY A 333 18.00 -1.41 -7.24
N ALA A 334 17.48 -2.25 -8.13
CA ALA A 334 17.87 -3.66 -8.22
C ALA A 334 19.35 -3.86 -8.61
N ARG A 335 19.89 -3.07 -9.55
CA ARG A 335 21.27 -3.22 -10.00
C ARG A 335 22.30 -2.71 -9.01
N LEU A 336 22.01 -1.60 -8.33
CA LEU A 336 22.97 -0.99 -7.41
C LEU A 336 22.87 -1.56 -5.99
N MET A 337 21.76 -2.20 -5.60
CA MET A 337 21.58 -2.79 -4.28
C MET A 337 22.66 -3.80 -3.90
N THR A 338 23.25 -4.50 -4.90
CA THR A 338 24.37 -5.43 -4.70
C THR A 338 25.71 -4.74 -4.54
N ARG A 339 25.83 -3.45 -4.93
CA ARG A 339 27.09 -2.69 -4.98
C ARG A 339 27.22 -1.64 -3.90
N VAL A 340 26.10 -1.07 -3.47
CA VAL A 340 26.09 0.04 -2.49
C VAL A 340 25.14 -0.27 -1.33
N PRO A 341 25.40 0.26 -0.12
CA PRO A 341 24.49 0.14 1.00
C PRO A 341 23.11 0.73 0.67
N ALA A 342 22.03 0.09 1.18
CA ALA A 342 20.67 0.48 0.86
C ALA A 342 20.33 1.94 1.25
N ARG A 343 20.95 2.47 2.32
CA ARG A 343 20.76 3.88 2.73
C ARG A 343 21.19 4.88 1.63
N LEU A 344 22.19 4.52 0.82
CA LEU A 344 22.69 5.36 -0.30
C LEU A 344 21.81 5.25 -1.56
N LEU A 345 20.83 4.36 -1.58
CA LEU A 345 19.80 4.26 -2.61
C LEU A 345 18.49 4.88 -2.15
N MET A 346 18.04 4.51 -0.95
CA MET A 346 16.76 4.98 -0.40
C MET A 346 16.78 6.47 -0.08
N GLY A 347 17.82 6.97 0.59
CA GLY A 347 17.93 8.38 0.95
C GLY A 347 17.90 9.31 -0.26
N PRO A 348 18.84 9.19 -1.20
CA PRO A 348 18.79 9.94 -2.46
C PRO A 348 17.53 9.69 -3.28
N GLY A 349 16.96 8.47 -3.26
CA GLY A 349 15.71 8.17 -3.92
C GLY A 349 14.55 9.04 -3.39
N PHE A 350 14.38 9.14 -2.07
CA PHE A 350 13.38 10.02 -1.48
C PHE A 350 13.66 11.51 -1.74
N LEU A 351 14.92 11.93 -1.81
CA LEU A 351 15.27 13.31 -2.18
C LEU A 351 14.92 13.61 -3.65
N VAL A 352 15.18 12.69 -4.57
CA VAL A 352 14.77 12.85 -5.98
C VAL A 352 13.23 12.92 -6.09
N ALA A 353 12.50 12.08 -5.36
CA ALA A 353 11.04 12.16 -5.28
C ALA A 353 10.57 13.51 -4.70
N SER A 354 11.26 14.01 -3.67
CA SER A 354 11.01 15.33 -3.06
C SER A 354 11.21 16.48 -4.06
N VAL A 355 12.23 16.41 -4.93
CA VAL A 355 12.44 17.39 -6.02
C VAL A 355 11.28 17.34 -7.01
N GLY A 356 10.79 16.14 -7.36
CA GLY A 356 9.60 15.99 -8.20
C GLY A 356 8.37 16.67 -7.57
N MET A 357 8.13 16.48 -6.27
CA MET A 357 7.05 17.19 -5.56
C MET A 357 7.30 18.68 -5.45
N LEU A 358 8.55 19.12 -5.26
CA LEU A 358 8.89 20.54 -5.23
C LEU A 358 8.53 21.25 -6.54
N LEU A 359 8.69 20.59 -7.70
CA LEU A 359 8.20 21.14 -8.97
C LEU A 359 6.67 21.29 -8.99
N MET A 360 5.94 20.39 -8.33
CA MET A 360 4.47 20.48 -8.24
C MET A 360 4.00 21.60 -7.31
N THR A 361 4.83 22.15 -6.42
CA THR A 361 4.46 23.35 -5.64
C THR A 361 4.36 24.62 -6.48
N GLN A 362 4.84 24.57 -7.72
CA GLN A 362 4.76 25.67 -8.70
C GLN A 362 3.53 25.55 -9.63
N LEU A 363 2.55 24.68 -9.28
CA LEU A 363 1.35 24.52 -10.09
C LEU A 363 0.47 25.77 -10.04
N GLU A 364 0.02 26.20 -11.19
CA GLU A 364 -0.95 27.28 -11.44
C GLU A 364 -2.05 26.75 -12.38
N ILE A 365 -3.18 27.45 -12.48
CA ILE A 365 -4.23 27.09 -13.45
C ILE A 365 -3.67 26.96 -14.88
N GLY A 366 -2.74 27.86 -15.25
CA GLY A 366 -2.11 27.92 -16.57
C GLY A 366 -0.98 26.91 -16.81
N SER A 367 -0.50 26.20 -15.79
CA SER A 367 0.69 25.34 -15.92
C SER A 367 0.57 24.31 -17.04
N SER A 368 1.65 24.17 -17.83
CA SER A 368 1.71 23.18 -18.90
C SER A 368 1.96 21.77 -18.35
N TYR A 369 1.25 20.79 -18.89
CA TYR A 369 1.51 19.38 -18.53
C TYR A 369 2.95 18.98 -18.87
N ALA A 370 3.43 19.32 -20.07
CA ALA A 370 4.73 18.86 -20.57
C ALA A 370 5.94 19.49 -19.82
N SER A 371 5.83 20.76 -19.45
CA SER A 371 6.97 21.46 -18.81
C SER A 371 6.97 21.36 -17.30
N THR A 372 5.82 21.15 -16.65
CA THR A 372 5.72 21.18 -15.16
C THR A 372 5.35 19.82 -14.59
N ILE A 373 4.25 19.21 -15.07
CA ILE A 373 3.69 17.99 -14.45
C ILE A 373 4.48 16.76 -14.85
N LEU A 374 4.79 16.60 -16.15
CA LEU A 374 5.50 15.43 -16.67
C LEU A 374 6.88 15.24 -16.02
N PRO A 375 7.79 16.25 -15.97
CA PRO A 375 9.08 16.06 -15.30
C PRO A 375 8.94 15.82 -13.80
N ALA A 376 7.97 16.47 -13.15
CA ALA A 376 7.69 16.24 -11.73
C ALA A 376 7.27 14.78 -11.46
N MET A 377 6.39 14.22 -12.30
CA MET A 377 5.94 12.82 -12.18
C MET A 377 7.06 11.82 -12.47
N LEU A 378 7.90 12.10 -13.48
CA LEU A 378 9.08 11.25 -13.78
C LEU A 378 10.04 11.20 -12.60
N LEU A 379 10.35 12.36 -11.99
CA LEU A 379 11.25 12.43 -10.83
C LEU A 379 10.64 11.76 -9.59
N LEU A 380 9.35 12.00 -9.33
CA LEU A 380 8.64 11.35 -8.24
C LEU A 380 8.68 9.82 -8.40
N GLY A 381 8.34 9.32 -9.58
CA GLY A 381 8.38 7.89 -9.88
C GLY A 381 9.79 7.32 -9.76
N LEU A 382 10.79 7.95 -10.39
CA LEU A 382 12.19 7.52 -10.37
C LEU A 382 12.71 7.41 -8.93
N GLY A 383 12.47 8.45 -8.13
CA GLY A 383 12.92 8.50 -6.75
C GLY A 383 12.25 7.43 -5.88
N MET A 384 10.91 7.32 -5.95
CA MET A 384 10.16 6.30 -5.21
C MET A 384 10.57 4.89 -5.63
N GLY A 385 10.71 4.61 -6.94
CA GLY A 385 11.17 3.31 -7.45
C GLY A 385 12.55 2.93 -6.96
N THR A 386 13.50 3.89 -6.95
CA THR A 386 14.86 3.68 -6.44
C THR A 386 14.89 3.34 -4.95
N ALA A 387 14.02 3.96 -4.16
CA ALA A 387 13.93 3.73 -2.71
C ALA A 387 13.16 2.43 -2.36
N PHE A 388 12.12 2.11 -3.13
CA PHE A 388 11.18 1.05 -2.78
C PHE A 388 11.80 -0.35 -2.85
N MET A 389 12.61 -0.64 -3.87
CA MET A 389 13.19 -1.97 -4.06
C MET A 389 14.16 -2.37 -2.92
N PRO A 390 15.13 -1.53 -2.52
CA PRO A 390 15.96 -1.81 -1.35
C PRO A 390 15.16 -1.91 -0.05
N ALA A 391 14.11 -1.07 0.13
CA ALA A 391 13.26 -1.11 1.29
C ALA A 391 12.55 -2.46 1.44
N MET A 392 11.94 -2.97 0.36
CA MET A 392 11.26 -4.26 0.35
C MET A 392 12.21 -5.42 0.67
N SER A 393 13.43 -5.38 0.12
CA SER A 393 14.44 -6.40 0.36
C SER A 393 14.89 -6.43 1.82
N LEU A 394 15.23 -5.28 2.39
CA LEU A 394 15.74 -5.18 3.76
C LEU A 394 14.66 -5.34 4.83
N ALA A 395 13.42 -5.00 4.53
CA ALA A 395 12.31 -5.18 5.46
C ALA A 395 12.12 -6.63 5.93
N THR A 396 12.55 -7.59 5.10
CA THR A 396 12.43 -9.03 5.36
C THR A 396 13.78 -9.73 5.57
N LEU A 397 14.90 -9.02 5.38
CA LEU A 397 16.24 -9.59 5.53
C LEU A 397 16.55 -9.90 7.01
N GLY A 398 17.11 -11.08 7.29
CA GLY A 398 17.53 -11.47 8.64
C GLY A 398 16.38 -11.68 9.63
N VAL A 399 15.15 -11.81 9.14
CA VAL A 399 13.97 -12.13 9.96
C VAL A 399 13.90 -13.64 10.16
N GLU A 400 13.67 -14.06 11.41
CA GLU A 400 13.44 -15.48 11.71
C GLU A 400 12.27 -16.01 10.87
N PRO A 401 12.33 -17.27 10.36
CA PRO A 401 11.27 -17.84 9.53
C PRO A 401 9.87 -17.74 10.12
N ARG A 402 9.76 -17.81 11.46
CA ARG A 402 8.48 -17.66 12.18
C ARG A 402 7.89 -16.25 12.12
N ASP A 403 8.71 -15.21 11.91
CA ASP A 403 8.31 -13.80 11.88
C ASP A 403 8.27 -13.22 10.47
N ALA A 404 8.68 -13.99 9.44
CA ALA A 404 8.76 -13.53 8.05
C ALA A 404 7.40 -13.01 7.52
N GLY A 405 6.30 -13.67 7.91
CA GLY A 405 4.94 -13.23 7.56
C GLY A 405 4.60 -11.87 8.17
N VAL A 406 4.95 -11.66 9.45
CA VAL A 406 4.71 -10.39 10.15
C VAL A 406 5.56 -9.27 9.55
N ALA A 407 6.82 -9.52 9.25
CA ALA A 407 7.71 -8.53 8.63
C ALA A 407 7.19 -8.08 7.25
N SER A 408 6.73 -9.01 6.42
CA SER A 408 6.10 -8.69 5.13
C SER A 408 4.77 -7.94 5.31
N ALA A 409 3.95 -8.34 6.29
CA ALA A 409 2.70 -7.66 6.61
C ALA A 409 2.96 -6.23 7.10
N MET A 410 4.01 -5.98 7.88
CA MET A 410 4.39 -4.65 8.36
C MET A 410 4.70 -3.66 7.23
N VAL A 411 5.32 -4.12 6.14
CA VAL A 411 5.53 -3.25 4.95
C VAL A 411 4.18 -2.79 4.39
N ASN A 412 3.26 -3.73 4.17
CA ASN A 412 1.93 -3.41 3.66
C ASN A 412 1.14 -2.54 4.65
N THR A 413 1.19 -2.86 5.96
CA THR A 413 0.55 -2.05 7.00
C THR A 413 1.09 -0.62 7.00
N SER A 414 2.42 -0.43 6.95
CA SER A 414 3.04 0.90 6.89
C SER A 414 2.56 1.68 5.66
N GLN A 415 2.42 1.02 4.51
CA GLN A 415 1.91 1.65 3.29
C GLN A 415 0.43 2.03 3.42
N GLN A 416 -0.42 1.14 3.89
CA GLN A 416 -1.85 1.40 3.99
C GLN A 416 -2.17 2.45 5.08
N VAL A 417 -1.54 2.33 6.24
CA VAL A 417 -1.67 3.33 7.31
C VAL A 417 -1.11 4.68 6.87
N GLY A 418 0.06 4.68 6.24
CA GLY A 418 0.64 5.89 5.64
C GLY A 418 -0.29 6.51 4.60
N GLY A 419 -0.89 5.68 3.72
CA GLY A 419 -1.85 6.13 2.72
C GLY A 419 -3.11 6.74 3.34
N ALA A 420 -3.68 6.11 4.35
CA ALA A 420 -4.87 6.62 5.07
C ALA A 420 -4.57 7.95 5.77
N ILE A 421 -3.48 8.03 6.53
CA ILE A 421 -3.05 9.26 7.22
C ILE A 421 -2.75 10.34 6.18
N GLY A 422 -2.00 10.01 5.13
CA GLY A 422 -1.59 10.97 4.10
C GLY A 422 -2.78 11.58 3.38
N THR A 423 -3.73 10.73 2.96
CA THR A 423 -4.94 11.20 2.28
C THR A 423 -5.76 12.11 3.20
N ALA A 424 -5.98 11.73 4.46
CA ALA A 424 -6.75 12.53 5.40
C ALA A 424 -6.04 13.83 5.78
N LEU A 425 -4.79 13.77 6.23
CA LEU A 425 -4.01 14.92 6.67
C LEU A 425 -3.81 15.95 5.55
N LEU A 426 -3.33 15.49 4.39
CA LEU A 426 -3.04 16.40 3.27
C LEU A 426 -4.31 16.99 2.68
N ASN A 427 -5.43 16.21 2.61
CA ASN A 427 -6.71 16.78 2.18
C ASN A 427 -7.22 17.85 3.17
N THR A 428 -7.07 17.62 4.47
CA THR A 428 -7.44 18.62 5.50
C THR A 428 -6.65 19.93 5.32
N ILE A 429 -5.33 19.83 5.11
CA ILE A 429 -4.47 20.98 4.85
C ILE A 429 -4.92 21.70 3.57
N ALA A 430 -5.15 20.94 2.49
CA ALA A 430 -5.57 21.50 1.21
C ALA A 430 -6.93 22.20 1.31
N ALA A 431 -7.93 21.55 1.92
CA ALA A 431 -9.27 22.10 2.05
C ALA A 431 -9.29 23.36 2.93
N SER A 432 -8.57 23.34 4.06
CA SER A 432 -8.46 24.53 4.94
C SER A 432 -7.80 25.72 4.21
N ALA A 433 -6.70 25.46 3.47
CA ALA A 433 -6.02 26.50 2.71
C ALA A 433 -6.87 27.01 1.53
N THR A 434 -7.60 26.14 0.86
CA THR A 434 -8.57 26.50 -0.19
C THR A 434 -9.66 27.43 0.36
N THR A 435 -10.27 27.04 1.48
CA THR A 435 -11.35 27.82 2.12
C THR A 435 -10.87 29.21 2.55
N ALA A 436 -9.69 29.29 3.17
CA ALA A 436 -9.09 30.57 3.57
C ALA A 436 -8.83 31.47 2.35
N TYR A 437 -8.20 30.92 1.30
CA TYR A 437 -7.92 31.68 0.07
C TYR A 437 -9.19 32.22 -0.58
N VAL A 438 -10.21 31.37 -0.72
CA VAL A 438 -11.50 31.76 -1.33
C VAL A 438 -12.18 32.83 -0.49
N ALA A 439 -12.20 32.71 0.85
CA ALA A 439 -12.79 33.70 1.74
C ALA A 439 -12.15 35.08 1.56
N ASP A 440 -10.83 35.15 1.43
CA ASP A 440 -10.08 36.40 1.27
C ASP A 440 -10.28 37.05 -0.10
N HIS A 441 -10.52 36.28 -1.16
CA HIS A 441 -10.52 36.76 -2.56
C HIS A 441 -11.91 36.87 -3.17
N ILE A 442 -12.92 36.13 -2.66
CA ILE A 442 -14.25 36.07 -3.28
C ILE A 442 -14.96 37.42 -3.29
N GLY A 443 -14.72 38.29 -2.31
CA GLY A 443 -15.29 39.62 -2.21
C GLY A 443 -14.85 40.59 -3.31
N SER A 444 -13.73 40.30 -3.99
CA SER A 444 -13.21 41.06 -5.13
C SER A 444 -13.81 40.65 -6.48
N ALA A 445 -14.50 39.51 -6.52
CA ALA A 445 -15.04 38.92 -7.74
C ALA A 445 -16.42 39.54 -8.06
N SER A 446 -16.48 40.37 -9.11
CA SER A 446 -17.69 41.10 -9.53
C SER A 446 -18.58 40.30 -10.50
N SER A 447 -18.11 39.17 -11.04
CA SER A 447 -18.86 38.32 -11.98
C SER A 447 -18.78 36.85 -11.59
N ARG A 448 -19.75 36.04 -12.11
CA ARG A 448 -19.74 34.56 -11.92
C ARG A 448 -18.45 33.91 -12.43
N SER A 449 -17.93 34.37 -13.57
CA SER A 449 -16.68 33.85 -14.12
C SER A 449 -15.48 34.16 -13.23
N GLN A 450 -15.42 35.35 -12.62
CA GLN A 450 -14.38 35.69 -11.65
C GLN A 450 -14.51 34.86 -10.37
N GLN A 451 -15.74 34.61 -9.87
CA GLN A 451 -15.96 33.73 -8.73
C GLN A 451 -15.48 32.31 -9.00
N GLN A 452 -15.76 31.76 -10.20
CA GLN A 452 -15.24 30.44 -10.59
C GLN A 452 -13.71 30.42 -10.67
N LEU A 453 -13.08 31.45 -11.20
CA LEU A 453 -11.61 31.56 -11.22
C LEU A 453 -11.03 31.59 -9.80
N VAL A 454 -11.61 32.39 -8.89
CA VAL A 454 -11.17 32.42 -7.48
C VAL A 454 -11.30 31.04 -6.82
N GLN A 455 -12.35 30.29 -7.12
CA GLN A 455 -12.50 28.91 -6.60
C GLN A 455 -11.42 27.98 -7.15
N LEU A 456 -11.13 28.03 -8.46
CA LEU A 456 -10.08 27.19 -9.06
C LEU A 456 -8.69 27.59 -8.55
N ASP A 457 -8.39 28.89 -8.43
CA ASP A 457 -7.14 29.38 -7.83
C ASP A 457 -7.01 28.94 -6.37
N GLY A 458 -8.09 29.02 -5.60
CA GLY A 458 -8.14 28.54 -4.22
C GLY A 458 -7.84 27.04 -4.14
N MET A 459 -8.40 26.23 -5.03
CA MET A 459 -8.10 24.79 -5.08
C MET A 459 -6.61 24.54 -5.37
N VAL A 460 -6.04 25.23 -6.37
CA VAL A 460 -4.61 25.08 -6.71
C VAL A 460 -3.74 25.53 -5.55
N HIS A 461 -4.08 26.67 -4.91
CA HIS A 461 -3.38 27.16 -3.72
C HIS A 461 -3.44 26.14 -2.56
N GLY A 462 -4.60 25.53 -2.31
CA GLY A 462 -4.75 24.47 -1.32
C GLY A 462 -3.88 23.25 -1.62
N TYR A 463 -3.85 22.79 -2.87
CA TYR A 463 -3.03 21.65 -3.28
C TYR A 463 -1.54 21.95 -3.14
N THR A 464 -1.07 23.12 -3.59
CA THR A 464 0.35 23.49 -3.47
C THR A 464 0.80 23.60 -2.02
N ASN A 465 -0.05 24.15 -1.12
CA ASN A 465 0.22 24.16 0.31
C ASN A 465 0.37 22.75 0.88
N ALA A 466 -0.54 21.84 0.56
CA ALA A 466 -0.45 20.45 1.01
C ALA A 466 0.78 19.73 0.43
N ILE A 467 1.16 20.00 -0.82
CA ILE A 467 2.36 19.44 -1.46
C ILE A 467 3.64 19.91 -0.77
N TRP A 468 3.70 21.13 -0.21
CA TRP A 468 4.84 21.54 0.63
C TRP A 468 5.04 20.64 1.85
N PHE A 469 3.94 20.23 2.51
CA PHE A 469 4.03 19.25 3.59
C PHE A 469 4.51 17.89 3.06
N ALA A 470 4.04 17.47 1.89
CA ALA A 470 4.49 16.22 1.25
C ALA A 470 6.00 16.26 0.93
N VAL A 471 6.54 17.39 0.46
CA VAL A 471 7.98 17.60 0.28
C VAL A 471 8.71 17.39 1.61
N GLY A 472 8.23 18.02 2.69
CA GLY A 472 8.79 17.87 4.04
C GLY A 472 8.79 16.40 4.51
N MET A 473 7.71 15.66 4.25
CA MET A 473 7.61 14.24 4.59
C MET A 473 8.64 13.39 3.83
N LEU A 474 8.88 13.64 2.55
CA LEU A 474 9.90 12.91 1.78
C LEU A 474 11.33 13.23 2.25
N VAL A 475 11.60 14.48 2.60
CA VAL A 475 12.88 14.88 3.20
C VAL A 475 13.06 14.20 4.57
N LEU A 476 12.00 14.14 5.38
CA LEU A 476 12.01 13.43 6.66
C LEU A 476 12.25 11.92 6.46
N ALA A 477 11.59 11.30 5.48
CA ALA A 477 11.82 9.90 5.15
C ALA A 477 13.28 9.64 4.76
N ALA A 478 13.89 10.52 3.95
CA ALA A 478 15.31 10.46 3.60
C ALA A 478 16.21 10.59 4.84
N ALA A 479 15.94 11.52 5.74
CA ALA A 479 16.67 11.71 6.98
C ALA A 479 16.60 10.47 7.90
N ILE A 480 15.41 9.87 8.03
CA ILE A 480 15.20 8.63 8.80
C ILE A 480 16.05 7.50 8.23
N VAL A 481 16.05 7.32 6.91
CA VAL A 481 16.87 6.28 6.27
C VAL A 481 18.36 6.50 6.53
N VAL A 482 18.84 7.72 6.34
CA VAL A 482 20.27 8.04 6.52
C VAL A 482 20.72 7.83 7.97
N THR A 483 19.85 8.14 8.94
CA THR A 483 20.17 8.06 10.38
C THR A 483 19.94 6.69 10.99
N LEU A 484 18.85 6.00 10.61
CA LEU A 484 18.45 4.74 11.25
C LEU A 484 18.90 3.51 10.47
N VAL A 485 18.91 3.54 9.12
CA VAL A 485 19.24 2.36 8.32
C VAL A 485 20.75 2.26 8.14
N ASN A 486 21.37 1.28 8.79
CA ASN A 486 22.82 1.01 8.72
C ASN A 486 23.12 -0.40 8.20
N ALA A 487 22.22 -0.98 7.39
CA ALA A 487 22.46 -2.28 6.76
C ALA A 487 23.64 -2.18 5.80
N GLY A 488 24.64 -3.05 5.97
CA GLY A 488 25.77 -3.24 5.06
C GLY A 488 25.31 -3.73 3.68
N ARG A 489 26.26 -4.02 2.82
CA ARG A 489 26.00 -4.66 1.52
C ARG A 489 25.44 -6.07 1.80
N PRO A 490 24.43 -6.55 1.05
CA PRO A 490 24.08 -7.97 1.08
C PRO A 490 25.29 -8.79 0.62
N ASP A 491 25.79 -9.69 1.45
CA ASP A 491 26.87 -10.60 1.07
C ASP A 491 26.34 -11.56 0.00
N THR A 492 26.83 -11.40 -1.22
CA THR A 492 26.51 -12.27 -2.36
C THR A 492 27.33 -13.57 -2.36
N THR A 493 28.20 -13.79 -1.38
CA THR A 493 29.14 -14.90 -1.33
C THR A 493 28.52 -16.25 -0.93
N THR A 494 27.26 -16.32 -0.53
CA THR A 494 26.63 -17.59 -0.08
C THR A 494 25.84 -18.35 -1.16
N VAL A 495 25.92 -17.99 -2.46
CA VAL A 495 25.19 -18.69 -3.54
C VAL A 495 26.10 -19.47 -4.50
N THR A 496 27.44 -19.39 -4.36
CA THR A 496 28.38 -20.15 -5.19
C THR A 496 29.17 -21.15 -4.34
N GLY A 497 28.53 -22.23 -3.94
CA GLY A 497 29.22 -23.28 -3.19
C GLY A 497 28.34 -24.48 -2.89
N SER A 498 27.90 -25.17 -3.95
CA SER A 498 27.44 -26.57 -3.83
C SER A 498 27.93 -27.35 -5.05
N GLY A 499 29.19 -27.64 -5.01
CA GLY A 499 29.82 -28.74 -5.72
C GLY A 499 30.81 -29.35 -4.78
N GLU A 500 30.53 -30.59 -4.37
CA GLU A 500 31.40 -31.58 -3.71
C GLU A 500 31.83 -31.31 -2.26
N GLY A 501 31.21 -32.02 -1.35
CA GLY A 501 31.80 -32.66 -0.16
C GLY A 501 32.26 -31.73 0.93
N ALA A 502 31.37 -31.48 1.94
CA ALA A 502 31.75 -31.49 3.35
C ALA A 502 30.51 -31.18 4.21
N GLU A 503 30.24 -32.04 5.14
CA GLU A 503 29.49 -31.72 6.37
C GLU A 503 30.24 -30.58 7.06
N GLU A 504 29.59 -29.41 7.22
CA GLU A 504 30.05 -28.42 8.22
C GLU A 504 28.95 -27.42 8.57
N GLU A 505 28.63 -27.44 9.83
CA GLU A 505 28.16 -26.43 10.75
C GLU A 505 27.56 -25.13 10.18
N LEU A 506 26.31 -24.92 10.54
CA LEU A 506 25.58 -23.65 10.45
C LEU A 506 26.34 -22.54 11.24
N ALA A 507 27.19 -21.82 10.54
CA ALA A 507 27.81 -20.62 11.08
C ALA A 507 26.82 -19.44 11.01
N VAL A 508 26.41 -18.97 12.15
CA VAL A 508 25.67 -17.72 12.34
C VAL A 508 26.60 -16.55 11.97
N PRO A 509 26.25 -15.60 11.11
CA PRO A 509 27.11 -14.45 10.85
C PRO A 509 27.21 -13.56 12.07
N VAL A 510 28.43 -13.41 12.58
CA VAL A 510 28.80 -12.47 13.64
C VAL A 510 28.70 -11.05 13.07
N VAL A 511 27.89 -10.21 13.71
CA VAL A 511 27.83 -8.77 13.43
C VAL A 511 29.11 -8.16 13.99
N ALA A 512 29.95 -7.61 13.11
CA ALA A 512 31.06 -6.76 13.53
C ALA A 512 30.54 -5.37 13.96
N HIS A 513 31.05 -4.90 15.08
CA HIS A 513 30.73 -3.65 15.80
C HIS A 513 30.82 -2.37 15.00
#